data_6a6134eeb7ae9393a7c1a9c8ece65a45
#
_entry.id   6a6134eeb7ae9393a7c1a9c8ece65a45
#
_cell.length_a   1.000
_cell.length_b   1.000
_cell.length_c   1.000
_cell.angle_alpha   90.00
_cell.angle_beta   90.00
_cell.angle_gamma   90.00
#
_symmetry.space_group_name_H-M   'P 1'
#
loop_
_entity.id
_entity.type
_entity.pdbx_description
1 polymer ?
#
loop_
_entity_poly.entity_id
_entity_poly.type
_entity_poly.pdbx_seq_one_letter_code
_entity_poly.pdbx_strand_id
1 'polypeptide(L)'
;VTDIEIPVYIDFKSPYAYLAVKPLRAMALEYDLILDWRPYNLPIGDYLGEVETRNEHQWRRVRYSYMDVRRLANQRGVTVLGPRKLFDSTTSSIGLLFAKQEGVADRYIDLVFERFFKRELDIEDTGAVAAVLEECGASGMAFRDYLAGEGAEAFRSLVEDAHLRGVFGVPSMLLD
;
A
#
# COMPACT_ATOMS: atom_id res chain seq x y z
N VAL A 1 -29.55 -0.98 -9.12
CA VAL A 1 -28.66 -0.08 -8.37
C VAL A 1 -27.31 -0.23 -9.00
N THR A 2 -26.72 0.84 -9.53
CA THR A 2 -25.37 0.81 -10.10
C THR A 2 -24.44 0.74 -8.90
N ASP A 3 -23.60 -0.31 -8.83
CA ASP A 3 -22.59 -0.44 -7.80
C ASP A 3 -21.62 0.75 -7.94
N ILE A 4 -21.47 1.53 -6.87
CA ILE A 4 -20.59 2.69 -6.85
C ILE A 4 -19.18 2.19 -6.56
N GLU A 5 -18.31 2.28 -7.56
CA GLU A 5 -16.91 1.92 -7.44
C GLU A 5 -16.08 3.14 -7.04
N ILE A 6 -15.30 3.00 -5.95
CA ILE A 6 -14.46 4.07 -5.42
C ILE A 6 -12.99 3.68 -5.56
N PRO A 7 -12.21 4.40 -6.38
CA PRO A 7 -10.76 4.26 -6.43
C PRO A 7 -10.13 4.64 -5.09
N VAL A 8 -9.36 3.70 -4.52
CA VAL A 8 -8.65 3.87 -3.24
C VAL A 8 -7.17 3.66 -3.44
N TYR A 9 -6.42 4.73 -3.41
CA TYR A 9 -4.96 4.69 -3.58
C TYR A 9 -4.27 4.41 -2.26
N ILE A 10 -3.40 3.40 -2.27
CA ILE A 10 -2.60 2.97 -1.12
C ILE A 10 -1.15 2.73 -1.51
N ASP A 11 -0.25 2.86 -0.54
CA ASP A 11 1.14 2.43 -0.65
C ASP A 11 1.49 1.60 0.60
N PHE A 12 2.08 0.45 0.40
CA PHE A 12 2.45 -0.45 1.51
C PHE A 12 3.47 0.15 2.49
N LYS A 13 4.17 1.21 2.10
CA LYS A 13 5.04 2.00 2.99
C LYS A 13 4.27 2.94 3.91
N SER A 14 2.99 3.23 3.62
CA SER A 14 2.20 4.19 4.37
C SER A 14 1.48 3.55 5.55
N PRO A 15 1.87 3.87 6.79
CA PRO A 15 1.16 3.37 7.96
C PRO A 15 -0.27 3.93 8.08
N TYR A 16 -0.54 5.12 7.54
CA TYR A 16 -1.89 5.67 7.49
C TYR A 16 -2.77 4.92 6.50
N ALA A 17 -2.22 4.48 5.33
CA ALA A 17 -2.95 3.62 4.41
C ALA A 17 -3.30 2.28 5.08
N TYR A 18 -2.34 1.65 5.80
CA TYR A 18 -2.61 0.44 6.57
C TYR A 18 -3.77 0.62 7.56
N LEU A 19 -3.75 1.70 8.35
CA LEU A 19 -4.80 1.97 9.33
C LEU A 19 -6.15 2.30 8.69
N ALA A 20 -6.18 2.74 7.44
CA ALA A 20 -7.41 3.06 6.71
C ALA A 20 -8.12 1.84 6.14
N VAL A 21 -7.43 0.72 5.89
CA VAL A 21 -8.01 -0.47 5.22
C VAL A 21 -9.29 -0.96 5.92
N LYS A 22 -9.23 -1.24 7.22
CA LYS A 22 -10.39 -1.76 7.96
C LYS A 22 -11.57 -0.79 8.01
N PRO A 23 -11.38 0.51 8.35
CA PRO A 23 -12.47 1.48 8.32
C PRO A 23 -13.09 1.65 6.93
N LEU A 24 -12.29 1.65 5.88
CA LEU A 24 -12.80 1.76 4.50
C LEU A 24 -13.64 0.56 4.11
N ARG A 25 -13.21 -0.66 4.43
CA ARG A 25 -14.01 -1.87 4.20
C ARG A 25 -15.31 -1.87 5.00
N ALA A 26 -15.28 -1.41 6.26
CA ALA A 26 -16.50 -1.28 7.06
C ALA A 26 -17.48 -0.28 6.44
N MET A 27 -17.00 0.87 5.99
CA MET A 27 -17.78 1.87 5.27
C MET A 27 -18.35 1.30 3.96
N ALA A 28 -17.54 0.57 3.19
CA ALA A 28 -17.99 -0.03 1.95
C ALA A 28 -19.14 -1.02 2.16
N LEU A 29 -19.08 -1.81 3.22
CA LEU A 29 -20.21 -2.71 3.61
C LEU A 29 -21.45 -1.95 4.06
N GLU A 30 -21.30 -0.83 4.76
CA GLU A 30 -22.41 -0.02 5.25
C GLU A 30 -23.18 0.69 4.12
N TYR A 31 -22.45 1.12 3.08
CA TYR A 31 -23.00 1.92 1.99
C TYR A 31 -23.08 1.20 0.63
N ASP A 32 -22.89 -0.13 0.60
CA ASP A 32 -22.88 -0.95 -0.61
C ASP A 32 -21.93 -0.41 -1.70
N LEU A 33 -20.68 -0.10 -1.30
CA LEU A 33 -19.65 0.43 -2.18
C LEU A 33 -18.67 -0.67 -2.60
N ILE A 34 -18.11 -0.53 -3.79
CA ILE A 34 -16.98 -1.34 -4.25
C ILE A 34 -15.70 -0.52 -4.08
N LEU A 35 -14.72 -1.05 -3.34
CA LEU A 35 -13.40 -0.42 -3.21
C LEU A 35 -12.47 -0.94 -4.30
N ASP A 36 -12.10 -0.07 -5.23
CA ASP A 36 -11.06 -0.35 -6.22
C ASP A 36 -9.68 0.03 -5.66
N TRP A 37 -9.03 -0.95 -5.03
CA TRP A 37 -7.69 -0.77 -4.46
C TRP A 37 -6.67 -0.54 -5.57
N ARG A 38 -6.00 0.62 -5.52
CA ARG A 38 -4.98 1.04 -6.49
C ARG A 38 -3.65 1.27 -5.79
N PRO A 39 -2.60 0.54 -6.18
CA PRO A 39 -1.28 0.81 -5.64
C PRO A 39 -0.75 2.17 -6.13
N TYR A 40 -0.04 2.84 -5.23
CA TYR A 40 0.64 4.10 -5.48
C TYR A 40 2.05 4.04 -4.91
N ASN A 41 3.00 4.75 -5.49
CA ASN A 41 4.35 4.85 -4.95
C ASN A 41 4.56 6.24 -4.37
N LEU A 42 4.45 6.35 -3.05
CA LEU A 42 4.61 7.63 -2.33
C LEU A 42 6.07 8.10 -2.41
N PRO A 43 6.34 9.26 -3.01
CA PRO A 43 7.69 9.82 -3.06
C PRO A 43 8.10 10.40 -1.69
N ILE A 44 8.46 9.52 -0.75
CA ILE A 44 8.76 9.91 0.64
C ILE A 44 9.89 10.94 0.71
N GLY A 45 10.89 10.82 -0.16
CA GLY A 45 12.01 11.76 -0.26
C GLY A 45 11.54 13.21 -0.45
N ASP A 46 10.53 13.44 -1.27
CA ASP A 46 9.99 14.77 -1.56
C ASP A 46 9.30 15.42 -0.34
N TYR A 47 8.66 14.60 0.52
CA TYR A 47 7.92 15.09 1.69
C TYR A 47 8.76 15.18 2.96
N LEU A 48 9.60 14.19 3.17
CA LEU A 48 10.29 13.99 4.45
C LEU A 48 11.82 14.07 4.30
N GLY A 49 12.33 14.26 3.08
CA GLY A 49 13.75 14.22 2.74
C GLY A 49 14.33 12.80 2.80
N GLU A 50 15.45 12.62 2.14
CA GLU A 50 16.23 11.39 2.24
C GLU A 50 16.80 11.24 3.64
N VAL A 51 16.89 10.00 4.15
CA VAL A 51 17.28 9.72 5.55
C VAL A 51 18.58 10.41 5.94
N GLU A 52 19.56 10.38 5.04
CA GLU A 52 20.91 10.90 5.27
C GLU A 52 20.99 12.43 5.30
N THR A 53 20.03 13.09 4.64
CA THR A 53 20.05 14.57 4.47
C THR A 53 18.93 15.28 5.24
N ARG A 54 18.11 14.55 5.99
CA ARG A 54 17.00 15.13 6.76
C ARG A 54 17.51 16.16 7.77
N ASN A 55 16.94 17.37 7.70
CA ASN A 55 17.13 18.37 8.72
C ASN A 55 16.28 18.08 9.97
N GLU A 56 16.51 18.87 11.04
CA GLU A 56 15.82 18.69 12.32
C GLU A 56 14.29 18.82 12.20
N HIS A 57 13.79 19.73 11.35
CA HIS A 57 12.35 19.90 11.12
C HIS A 57 11.74 18.66 10.48
N GLN A 58 12.38 18.09 9.45
CA GLN A 58 11.94 16.87 8.80
C GLN A 58 11.94 15.69 9.77
N TRP A 59 12.95 15.56 10.61
CA TRP A 59 13.00 14.53 11.66
C TRP A 59 11.90 14.69 12.71
N ARG A 60 11.54 15.93 13.08
CA ARG A 60 10.39 16.18 14.00
C ARG A 60 9.09 15.70 13.35
N ARG A 61 8.88 15.98 12.06
CA ARG A 61 7.69 15.50 11.31
C ARG A 61 7.61 13.97 11.29
N VAL A 62 8.71 13.29 10.99
CA VAL A 62 8.78 11.82 10.99
C VAL A 62 8.45 11.26 12.38
N ARG A 63 9.08 11.78 13.43
CA ARG A 63 8.82 11.34 14.81
C ARG A 63 7.36 11.55 15.21
N TYR A 64 6.79 12.70 14.87
CA TYR A 64 5.39 12.99 15.16
C TYR A 64 4.46 12.03 14.43
N SER A 65 4.66 11.82 13.13
CA SER A 65 3.83 10.90 12.34
C SER A 65 3.83 9.49 12.93
N TYR A 66 4.99 8.94 13.30
CA TYR A 66 5.06 7.61 13.91
C TYR A 66 4.51 7.56 15.36
N MET A 67 4.58 8.64 16.09
CA MET A 67 3.93 8.73 17.40
C MET A 67 2.41 8.71 17.25
N ASP A 68 1.87 9.48 16.32
CA ASP A 68 0.45 9.56 16.03
C ASP A 68 -0.10 8.23 15.49
N VAL A 69 0.55 7.66 14.49
CA VAL A 69 0.21 6.35 13.92
C VAL A 69 0.18 5.26 15.00
N ARG A 70 1.18 5.19 15.88
CA ARG A 70 1.21 4.19 16.95
C ARG A 70 0.08 4.35 17.94
N ARG A 71 -0.32 5.58 18.24
CA ARG A 71 -1.48 5.85 19.10
C ARG A 71 -2.76 5.30 18.47
N LEU A 72 -2.99 5.58 17.18
CA LEU A 72 -4.13 5.05 16.42
C LEU A 72 -4.07 3.53 16.27
N ALA A 73 -2.89 2.97 16.00
CA ALA A 73 -2.67 1.54 15.87
C ALA A 73 -2.98 0.80 17.18
N ASN A 74 -2.49 1.32 18.31
CA ASN A 74 -2.76 0.75 19.64
C ASN A 74 -4.26 0.72 19.98
N GLN A 75 -4.99 1.79 19.65
CA GLN A 75 -6.45 1.83 19.83
C GLN A 75 -7.19 0.77 19.01
N ARG A 76 -6.60 0.31 17.89
CA ARG A 76 -7.17 -0.66 16.98
C ARG A 76 -6.60 -2.08 17.15
N GLY A 77 -5.71 -2.29 18.13
CA GLY A 77 -5.05 -3.56 18.33
C GLY A 77 -4.10 -3.96 17.19
N VAL A 78 -3.54 -2.98 16.47
CA VAL A 78 -2.66 -3.19 15.31
C VAL A 78 -1.23 -2.81 15.67
N THR A 79 -0.27 -3.65 15.26
CA THR A 79 1.16 -3.35 15.46
C THR A 79 1.72 -2.53 14.30
N VAL A 80 2.32 -1.37 14.60
CA VAL A 80 3.05 -0.57 13.63
C VAL A 80 4.45 -0.27 14.15
N LEU A 81 5.43 -0.99 13.62
CA LEU A 81 6.86 -0.72 13.82
C LEU A 81 7.35 0.14 12.66
N GLY A 82 8.10 1.21 12.97
CA GLY A 82 8.71 2.03 11.92
C GLY A 82 9.68 1.20 11.05
N PRO A 83 9.73 1.41 9.74
CA PRO A 83 10.65 0.69 8.87
C PRO A 83 12.12 1.03 9.21
N ARG A 84 13.03 0.11 8.87
CA ARG A 84 14.47 0.28 9.16
C ARG A 84 15.20 1.10 8.10
N LYS A 85 14.61 1.24 6.91
CA LYS A 85 15.10 2.01 5.76
C LYS A 85 13.92 2.62 5.02
N LEU A 86 14.18 3.47 4.05
CA LEU A 86 13.19 3.79 3.02
C LEU A 86 13.11 2.59 2.06
N PHE A 87 11.93 2.00 1.97
CA PHE A 87 11.68 0.88 1.06
C PHE A 87 11.14 1.40 -0.28
N ASP A 88 11.43 0.70 -1.35
CA ASP A 88 10.70 0.79 -2.60
C ASP A 88 9.53 -0.19 -2.58
N SER A 89 8.31 0.30 -2.73
CA SER A 89 7.11 -0.55 -2.73
C SER A 89 6.72 -1.05 -4.12
N THR A 90 7.53 -0.85 -5.15
CA THR A 90 7.19 -1.21 -6.53
C THR A 90 6.84 -2.69 -6.68
N THR A 91 7.67 -3.59 -6.16
CA THR A 91 7.42 -5.04 -6.24
C THR A 91 6.11 -5.45 -5.58
N SER A 92 5.86 -4.98 -4.35
CA SER A 92 4.61 -5.28 -3.64
C SER A 92 3.39 -4.59 -4.28
N SER A 93 3.57 -3.42 -4.88
CA SER A 93 2.51 -2.70 -5.62
C SER A 93 2.10 -3.44 -6.90
N ILE A 94 3.06 -3.96 -7.66
CA ILE A 94 2.78 -4.83 -8.80
C ILE A 94 2.13 -6.14 -8.33
N GLY A 95 2.55 -6.65 -7.17
CA GLY A 95 1.90 -7.78 -6.49
C GLY A 95 0.42 -7.53 -6.20
N LEU A 96 0.04 -6.29 -5.82
CA LEU A 96 -1.38 -5.94 -5.65
C LEU A 96 -2.14 -5.96 -6.97
N LEU A 97 -1.56 -5.45 -8.06
CA LEU A 97 -2.19 -5.53 -9.38
C LEU A 97 -2.43 -6.98 -9.79
N PHE A 98 -1.44 -7.85 -9.60
CA PHE A 98 -1.57 -9.27 -9.84
C PHE A 98 -2.62 -9.92 -8.93
N ALA A 99 -2.61 -9.62 -7.64
CA ALA A 99 -3.59 -10.13 -6.68
C ALA A 99 -5.04 -9.74 -7.04
N LYS A 100 -5.23 -8.55 -7.65
CA LYS A 100 -6.55 -8.13 -8.17
C LYS A 100 -6.99 -9.01 -9.33
N GLN A 101 -6.11 -9.32 -10.28
CA GLN A 101 -6.42 -10.21 -11.41
C GLN A 101 -6.79 -11.61 -10.92
N GLU A 102 -6.13 -12.10 -9.89
CA GLU A 102 -6.38 -13.42 -9.29
C GLU A 102 -7.56 -13.43 -8.29
N GLY A 103 -8.18 -12.27 -8.00
CA GLY A 103 -9.31 -12.18 -7.06
C GLY A 103 -8.93 -12.35 -5.59
N VAL A 104 -7.66 -12.15 -5.23
CA VAL A 104 -7.14 -12.34 -3.87
C VAL A 104 -6.63 -11.04 -3.22
N ALA A 105 -6.97 -9.88 -3.80
CA ALA A 105 -6.44 -8.58 -3.40
C ALA A 105 -6.63 -8.25 -1.92
N ASP A 106 -7.81 -8.50 -1.36
CA ASP A 106 -8.11 -8.17 0.03
C ASP A 106 -7.21 -8.91 1.01
N ARG A 107 -7.03 -10.23 0.79
CA ARG A 107 -6.14 -11.04 1.62
C ARG A 107 -4.68 -10.64 1.45
N TYR A 108 -4.28 -10.33 0.22
CA TYR A 108 -2.93 -9.87 -0.07
C TYR A 108 -2.63 -8.54 0.65
N ILE A 109 -3.53 -7.56 0.58
CA ILE A 109 -3.41 -6.27 1.28
C ILE A 109 -3.20 -6.48 2.78
N ASP A 110 -4.02 -7.33 3.40
CA ASP A 110 -3.94 -7.60 4.85
C ASP A 110 -2.59 -8.20 5.23
N LEU A 111 -2.14 -9.23 4.52
CA LEU A 111 -0.89 -9.93 4.82
C LEU A 111 0.34 -9.05 4.60
N VAL A 112 0.37 -8.29 3.49
CA VAL A 112 1.52 -7.42 3.18
C VAL A 112 1.63 -6.31 4.23
N PHE A 113 0.55 -5.59 4.52
CA PHE A 113 0.59 -4.53 5.53
C PHE A 113 0.96 -5.06 6.91
N GLU A 114 0.33 -6.14 7.36
CA GLU A 114 0.59 -6.71 8.67
C GLU A 114 2.06 -7.11 8.83
N ARG A 115 2.59 -7.88 7.88
CA ARG A 115 3.97 -8.39 7.95
C ARG A 115 5.00 -7.28 7.75
N PHE A 116 4.73 -6.34 6.85
CA PHE A 116 5.64 -5.21 6.65
C PHE A 116 5.78 -4.37 7.93
N PHE A 117 4.65 -3.99 8.55
CA PHE A 117 4.69 -3.18 9.76
C PHE A 117 5.06 -3.97 11.03
N LYS A 118 5.10 -5.29 10.98
CA LYS A 118 5.76 -6.14 11.98
C LYS A 118 7.25 -6.38 11.69
N ARG A 119 7.78 -5.89 10.55
CA ARG A 119 9.15 -6.12 10.06
C ARG A 119 9.45 -7.59 9.74
N GLU A 120 8.45 -8.32 9.30
CA GLU A 120 8.49 -9.74 8.95
C GLU A 120 8.50 -9.97 7.42
N LEU A 121 8.29 -8.92 6.62
CA LEU A 121 8.27 -8.97 5.17
C LEU A 121 9.16 -7.88 4.56
N ASP A 122 10.04 -8.27 3.67
CA ASP A 122 10.72 -7.35 2.75
C ASP A 122 9.85 -7.20 1.49
N ILE A 123 9.24 -6.03 1.34
CA ILE A 123 8.34 -5.72 0.21
C ILE A 123 9.07 -5.47 -1.10
N GLU A 124 10.41 -5.38 -1.09
CA GLU A 124 11.26 -5.28 -2.27
C GLU A 124 11.65 -6.66 -2.81
N ASP A 125 11.65 -7.69 -1.95
CA ASP A 125 12.06 -9.04 -2.32
C ASP A 125 10.96 -9.76 -3.11
N THR A 126 11.23 -10.04 -4.37
CA THR A 126 10.29 -10.74 -5.28
C THR A 126 9.90 -12.12 -4.76
N GLY A 127 10.83 -12.83 -4.13
CA GLY A 127 10.56 -14.17 -3.58
C GLY A 127 9.61 -14.10 -2.37
N ALA A 128 9.83 -13.12 -1.48
CA ALA A 128 8.99 -12.89 -0.32
C ALA A 128 7.57 -12.45 -0.73
N VAL A 129 7.46 -11.55 -1.70
CA VAL A 129 6.15 -11.11 -2.23
C VAL A 129 5.43 -12.26 -2.94
N ALA A 130 6.13 -13.07 -3.75
CA ALA A 130 5.57 -14.26 -4.38
C ALA A 130 5.04 -15.27 -3.34
N ALA A 131 5.77 -15.49 -2.25
CA ALA A 131 5.33 -16.38 -1.17
C ALA A 131 4.04 -15.89 -0.50
N VAL A 132 3.87 -14.58 -0.31
CA VAL A 132 2.60 -14.01 0.19
C VAL A 132 1.46 -14.26 -0.80
N LEU A 133 1.69 -14.09 -2.09
CA LEU A 133 0.69 -14.38 -3.13
C LEU A 133 0.30 -15.87 -3.14
N GLU A 134 1.27 -16.77 -3.00
CA GLU A 134 1.00 -18.21 -2.90
C GLU A 134 0.15 -18.53 -1.66
N GLU A 135 0.41 -17.92 -0.54
CA GLU A 135 -0.42 -18.06 0.66
C GLU A 135 -1.85 -17.51 0.46
N CYS A 136 -2.01 -16.51 -0.40
CA CYS A 136 -3.33 -16.00 -0.81
C CYS A 136 -4.05 -16.93 -1.77
N GLY A 137 -3.36 -17.89 -2.40
CA GLY A 137 -3.92 -18.83 -3.37
C GLY A 137 -3.61 -18.48 -4.83
N ALA A 138 -2.75 -17.49 -5.08
CA ALA A 138 -2.28 -17.14 -6.42
C ALA A 138 -0.98 -17.86 -6.78
N SER A 139 -0.58 -17.84 -8.06
CA SER A 139 0.67 -18.47 -8.52
C SER A 139 1.85 -17.53 -8.38
N GLY A 140 2.82 -17.87 -7.51
CA GLY A 140 4.06 -17.11 -7.37
C GLY A 140 4.94 -17.13 -8.63
N MET A 141 4.88 -18.19 -9.44
CA MET A 141 5.56 -18.24 -10.73
C MET A 141 4.92 -17.27 -11.73
N ALA A 142 3.60 -17.31 -11.88
CA ALA A 142 2.88 -16.38 -12.75
C ALA A 142 3.08 -14.91 -12.33
N PHE A 143 3.16 -14.65 -11.03
CA PHE A 143 3.53 -13.31 -10.54
C PHE A 143 4.91 -12.86 -11.00
N ARG A 144 5.91 -13.74 -10.96
CA ARG A 144 7.27 -13.40 -11.44
C ARG A 144 7.28 -13.05 -12.93
N ASP A 145 6.52 -13.81 -13.72
CA ASP A 145 6.36 -13.54 -15.16
C ASP A 145 5.63 -12.21 -15.39
N TYR A 146 4.56 -11.94 -14.63
CA TYR A 146 3.83 -10.67 -14.66
C TYR A 146 4.73 -9.49 -14.27
N LEU A 147 5.51 -9.61 -13.20
CA LEU A 147 6.45 -8.59 -12.74
C LEU A 147 7.53 -8.27 -13.78
N ALA A 148 8.07 -9.31 -14.43
CA ALA A 148 9.08 -9.15 -15.48
C ALA A 148 8.51 -8.65 -16.83
N GLY A 149 7.20 -8.78 -17.04
CA GLY A 149 6.49 -8.41 -18.26
C GLY A 149 5.63 -7.16 -18.11
N GLU A 150 4.33 -7.34 -18.21
CA GLU A 150 3.35 -6.25 -18.31
C GLU A 150 3.10 -5.50 -16.98
N GLY A 151 3.41 -6.11 -15.84
CA GLY A 151 3.09 -5.54 -14.52
C GLY A 151 3.80 -4.22 -14.24
N ALA A 152 5.04 -4.07 -14.67
CA ALA A 152 5.80 -2.84 -14.50
C ALA A 152 5.19 -1.67 -15.31
N GLU A 153 4.73 -1.93 -16.52
CA GLU A 153 4.06 -0.94 -17.37
C GLU A 153 2.68 -0.59 -16.82
N ALA A 154 1.90 -1.59 -16.42
CA ALA A 154 0.59 -1.39 -15.81
C ALA A 154 0.68 -0.52 -14.54
N PHE A 155 1.66 -0.76 -13.68
CA PHE A 155 1.89 0.03 -12.49
C PHE A 155 2.31 1.46 -12.81
N ARG A 156 3.23 1.66 -13.77
CA ARG A 156 3.65 2.99 -14.21
C ARG A 156 2.48 3.82 -14.73
N SER A 157 1.70 3.26 -15.65
CA SER A 157 0.52 3.92 -16.21
C SER A 157 -0.51 4.29 -15.14
N LEU A 158 -0.70 3.43 -14.14
CA LEU A 158 -1.62 3.70 -13.04
C LEU A 158 -1.13 4.84 -12.14
N VAL A 159 0.18 4.93 -11.87
CA VAL A 159 0.76 6.04 -11.10
C VAL A 159 0.66 7.35 -11.88
N GLU A 160 0.89 7.34 -13.19
CA GLU A 160 0.72 8.51 -14.06
C GLU A 160 -0.73 8.99 -14.07
N ASP A 161 -1.72 8.09 -14.22
CA ASP A 161 -3.14 8.44 -14.11
C ASP A 161 -3.48 9.02 -12.74
N ALA A 162 -2.95 8.46 -11.67
CA ALA A 162 -3.14 8.99 -10.32
C ALA A 162 -2.65 10.44 -10.20
N HIS A 163 -1.47 10.76 -10.75
CA HIS A 163 -0.95 12.12 -10.76
C HIS A 163 -1.83 13.07 -11.57
N LEU A 164 -2.31 12.65 -12.75
CA LEU A 164 -3.22 13.46 -13.59
C LEU A 164 -4.54 13.74 -12.88
N ARG A 165 -5.01 12.82 -12.04
CA ARG A 165 -6.19 13.00 -11.19
C ARG A 165 -5.93 13.80 -9.91
N GLY A 166 -4.71 14.28 -9.69
CA GLY A 166 -4.34 15.10 -8.53
C GLY A 166 -4.04 14.30 -7.26
N VAL A 167 -3.85 12.99 -7.34
CA VAL A 167 -3.39 12.19 -6.19
C VAL A 167 -1.94 12.53 -5.89
N PHE A 168 -1.68 12.98 -4.68
CA PHE A 168 -0.33 13.36 -4.22
C PHE A 168 0.09 12.62 -2.94
N GLY A 169 -0.79 11.85 -2.35
CA GLY A 169 -0.55 11.15 -1.09
C GLY A 169 -1.52 10.00 -0.88
N VAL A 170 -1.28 9.19 0.14
CA VAL A 170 -2.10 8.03 0.47
C VAL A 170 -2.36 7.92 1.99
N PRO A 171 -3.53 7.38 2.40
CA PRO A 171 -4.61 6.91 1.55
C PRO A 171 -5.35 8.06 0.87
N SER A 172 -5.79 7.87 -0.37
CA SER A 172 -6.65 8.81 -1.10
C SER A 172 -7.81 8.06 -1.74
N MET A 173 -8.99 8.66 -1.70
CA MET A 173 -10.19 8.18 -2.38
C MET A 173 -10.64 9.24 -3.37
N LEU A 174 -11.07 8.83 -4.56
CA LEU A 174 -11.65 9.73 -5.53
C LEU A 174 -13.14 9.46 -5.61
N LEU A 175 -13.91 10.52 -5.45
CA LEU A 175 -15.37 10.55 -5.63
C LEU A 175 -15.63 11.51 -6.79
N ASP A 176 -16.23 11.00 -7.88
CA ASP A 176 -16.63 11.79 -9.04
C ASP A 176 -18.00 12.45 -8.79
#